data_08e9603d92f72c63a6b013ee1260c917
#
_entry.id   08e9603d92f72c63a6b013ee1260c917
#
_cell.length_a   1.000
_cell.length_b   1.000
_cell.length_c   1.000
_cell.angle_alpha   90.00
_cell.angle_beta   90.00
_cell.angle_gamma   90.00
#
_symmetry.space_group_name_H-M   'P 1'
#
loop_
_entity.id
_entity.type
_entity.pdbx_description
1 polymer ?
#
loop_
_entity_poly.entity_id
_entity_poly.type
_entity_poly.pdbx_seq_one_letter_code
_entity_poly.pdbx_strand_id
1 'polypeptide(L)'
;MKIAIGMIVRNLISAHPLTDFLDNAEKYDHPIERVIVVYSHKADPEAIQELQRRTKVSLIRLQSYERAHMILKQLGVRFSSIQQLLFCPLIDTHGLIPYGFNRNQVLMEALFTGVDYLIFVDSDVQPRVLRQMPDGTPRFEEIDFIGAHLYGMSLGATVTSSDYSGYNILPPASFEGMTDLLWGLHKEDMAEFWKSSKFHGGLAVKDPEISELQPTTKVLGGNMGIRMSALTTLPPFFSPYYFY
;
A
#
# COMPACT_ATOMS: atom_id res chain seq x y z
N MET A 1 14.23 -16.04 2.63
CA MET A 1 13.19 -15.14 2.12
C MET A 1 13.12 -13.93 3.02
N LYS A 2 13.31 -12.72 2.47
CA LYS A 2 13.30 -11.46 3.20
C LYS A 2 12.08 -10.65 2.76
N ILE A 3 11.18 -10.36 3.68
CA ILE A 3 9.95 -9.63 3.43
C ILE A 3 10.04 -8.24 4.05
N ALA A 4 9.63 -7.22 3.31
CA ALA A 4 9.45 -5.89 3.85
C ALA A 4 7.97 -5.45 3.75
N ILE A 5 7.55 -4.67 4.74
CA ILE A 5 6.28 -3.93 4.68
C ILE A 5 6.61 -2.47 4.40
N GLY A 6 5.98 -1.90 3.38
CA GLY A 6 6.11 -0.49 3.00
C GLY A 6 4.84 0.28 3.32
N MET A 7 4.97 1.42 4.01
CA MET A 7 3.84 2.29 4.35
C MET A 7 4.16 3.74 4.09
N ILE A 8 3.17 4.49 3.63
CA ILE A 8 3.25 5.93 3.43
C ILE A 8 2.26 6.59 4.39
N VAL A 9 2.75 7.52 5.20
CA VAL A 9 1.91 8.23 6.17
C VAL A 9 2.21 9.74 6.16
N ARG A 10 1.22 10.53 6.47
CA ARG A 10 1.45 11.95 6.74
C ARG A 10 2.18 12.14 8.08
N ASN A 11 1.71 11.48 9.09
CA ASN A 11 2.28 11.46 10.43
C ASN A 11 2.36 10.03 10.95
N LEU A 12 3.52 9.62 11.43
CA LEU A 12 3.69 8.38 12.18
C LEU A 12 3.54 8.73 13.67
N ILE A 13 2.31 8.82 14.15
CA ILE A 13 2.01 9.15 15.56
C ILE A 13 1.77 7.92 16.42
N SER A 14 1.58 6.76 15.81
CA SER A 14 1.40 5.47 16.47
C SER A 14 2.01 4.37 15.62
N ALA A 15 2.54 3.34 16.26
CA ALA A 15 2.98 2.13 15.59
C ALA A 15 1.82 1.19 15.20
N HIS A 16 0.64 1.40 15.78
CA HIS A 16 -0.51 0.50 15.71
C HIS A 16 -0.85 -0.03 14.30
N PRO A 17 -0.91 0.79 13.23
CA PRO A 17 -1.20 0.24 11.91
C PRO A 17 -0.19 -0.81 11.46
N LEU A 18 1.09 -0.62 11.77
CA LEU A 18 2.17 -1.54 11.40
C LEU A 18 2.29 -2.72 12.36
N THR A 19 2.04 -2.52 13.65
CA THR A 19 2.09 -3.61 14.63
C THR A 19 1.01 -4.65 14.36
N ASP A 20 -0.17 -4.26 13.87
CA ASP A 20 -1.22 -5.21 13.46
C ASP A 20 -0.73 -6.15 12.35
N PHE A 21 0.00 -5.62 11.36
CA PHE A 21 0.60 -6.46 10.30
C PHE A 21 1.76 -7.30 10.82
N LEU A 22 2.56 -6.80 11.75
CA LEU A 22 3.65 -7.57 12.37
C LEU A 22 3.09 -8.72 13.22
N ASP A 23 2.02 -8.47 13.99
CA ASP A 23 1.33 -9.50 14.77
C ASP A 23 0.73 -10.58 13.85
N ASN A 24 0.08 -10.15 12.78
CA ASN A 24 -0.47 -11.04 11.78
C ASN A 24 0.62 -11.88 11.11
N ALA A 25 1.71 -11.26 10.68
CA ALA A 25 2.83 -11.95 10.06
C ALA A 25 3.47 -12.98 11.01
N GLU A 26 3.65 -12.64 12.29
CA GLU A 26 4.17 -13.55 13.30
C GLU A 26 3.23 -14.73 13.54
N LYS A 27 1.92 -14.47 13.63
CA LYS A 27 0.89 -15.50 13.82
C LYS A 27 0.88 -16.54 12.71
N TYR A 28 1.14 -16.13 11.46
CA TYR A 28 1.14 -17.00 10.29
C TYR A 28 2.55 -17.41 9.81
N ASP A 29 3.57 -17.22 10.65
CA ASP A 29 4.96 -17.62 10.41
C ASP A 29 5.59 -16.96 9.17
N HIS A 30 5.33 -15.68 8.99
CA HIS A 30 5.94 -14.85 7.94
C HIS A 30 6.87 -13.78 8.57
N PRO A 31 8.13 -14.10 8.87
CA PRO A 31 9.02 -13.16 9.54
C PRO A 31 9.28 -11.92 8.67
N ILE A 32 8.96 -10.74 9.18
CA ILE A 32 9.20 -9.47 8.54
C ILE A 32 10.62 -8.99 8.83
N GLU A 33 11.45 -8.94 7.80
CA GLU A 33 12.85 -8.49 7.90
C GLU A 33 12.91 -6.98 8.19
N ARG A 34 11.95 -6.20 7.63
CA ARG A 34 12.01 -4.74 7.68
C ARG A 34 10.64 -4.10 7.47
N VAL A 35 10.48 -2.97 8.15
CA VAL A 35 9.41 -1.99 7.85
C VAL A 35 10.05 -0.76 7.23
N ILE A 36 9.48 -0.27 6.12
CA ILE A 36 9.91 0.92 5.40
C ILE A 36 8.78 1.95 5.48
N VAL A 37 9.00 3.05 6.18
CA VAL A 37 7.99 4.09 6.37
C VAL A 37 8.47 5.39 5.73
N VAL A 38 7.67 5.90 4.79
CA VAL A 38 7.82 7.26 4.26
C VAL A 38 6.81 8.16 4.97
N TYR A 39 7.28 9.24 5.59
CA TYR A 39 6.43 10.19 6.29
C TYR A 39 6.70 11.63 5.85
N SER A 40 5.66 12.49 5.86
CA SER A 40 5.81 13.86 5.37
C SER A 40 6.01 14.91 6.47
N HIS A 41 5.38 14.78 7.63
CA HIS A 41 5.40 15.81 8.67
C HIS A 41 6.10 15.36 9.95
N LYS A 42 5.52 14.44 10.69
CA LYS A 42 6.00 14.04 12.02
C LYS A 42 6.15 12.51 12.11
N ALA A 43 7.24 12.08 12.76
CA ALA A 43 7.38 10.72 13.24
C ALA A 43 7.62 10.77 14.75
N ASP A 44 6.78 10.07 15.49
CA ASP A 44 6.86 10.03 16.96
C ASP A 44 7.97 9.06 17.38
N PRO A 45 8.90 9.49 18.25
CA PRO A 45 9.98 8.64 18.73
C PRO A 45 9.51 7.35 19.41
N GLU A 46 8.39 7.39 20.13
CA GLU A 46 7.84 6.21 20.83
C GLU A 46 7.34 5.17 19.82
N ALA A 47 6.60 5.63 18.78
CA ALA A 47 6.14 4.77 17.70
C ALA A 47 7.33 4.12 16.95
N ILE A 48 8.39 4.91 16.68
CA ILE A 48 9.60 4.39 16.06
C ILE A 48 10.26 3.32 16.95
N GLN A 49 10.41 3.61 18.22
CA GLN A 49 11.06 2.71 19.18
C GLN A 49 10.29 1.38 19.33
N GLU A 50 8.97 1.45 19.31
CA GLU A 50 8.10 0.27 19.35
C GLU A 50 8.34 -0.63 18.14
N LEU A 51 8.36 -0.06 16.94
CA LEU A 51 8.66 -0.81 15.73
C LEU A 51 10.08 -1.39 15.71
N GLN A 52 11.07 -0.63 16.18
CA GLN A 52 12.47 -1.05 16.24
C GLN A 52 12.73 -2.22 17.21
N ARG A 53 11.87 -2.41 18.21
CA ARG A 53 11.94 -3.59 19.09
C ARG A 53 11.55 -4.89 18.40
N ARG A 54 10.81 -4.80 17.29
CA ARG A 54 10.23 -5.95 16.60
C ARG A 54 10.92 -6.30 15.29
N THR A 55 11.37 -5.29 14.56
CA THR A 55 11.98 -5.48 13.23
C THR A 55 12.91 -4.31 12.89
N LYS A 56 13.68 -4.45 11.80
CA LYS A 56 14.46 -3.33 11.26
C LYS A 56 13.52 -2.26 10.69
N VAL A 57 13.79 -1.00 10.97
CA VAL A 57 12.98 0.13 10.51
C VAL A 57 13.83 1.04 9.61
N SER A 58 13.37 1.26 8.40
CA SER A 58 13.84 2.32 7.51
C SER A 58 12.85 3.46 7.55
N LEU A 59 13.26 4.61 8.10
CA LEU A 59 12.43 5.78 8.23
C LEU A 59 12.90 6.84 7.24
N ILE A 60 12.04 7.24 6.31
CA ILE A 60 12.36 8.18 5.24
C ILE A 60 11.45 9.39 5.35
N ARG A 61 12.03 10.55 5.61
CA ARG A 61 11.27 11.80 5.57
C ARG A 61 11.07 12.23 4.13
N LEU A 62 9.85 12.56 3.78
CA LEU A 62 9.53 13.21 2.51
C LEU A 62 10.42 14.46 2.36
N GLN A 63 10.91 14.73 1.14
CA GLN A 63 11.88 15.79 0.86
C GLN A 63 13.33 15.53 1.34
N SER A 64 13.60 14.40 2.00
CA SER A 64 14.99 13.99 2.26
C SER A 64 15.58 13.31 1.02
N TYR A 65 16.06 14.12 0.10
CA TYR A 65 16.68 13.64 -1.14
C TYR A 65 18.05 12.97 -0.91
N GLU A 66 18.64 13.18 0.24
CA GLU A 66 19.96 12.66 0.59
C GLU A 66 20.01 11.14 0.52
N ARG A 67 18.99 10.48 1.05
CA ARG A 67 18.91 9.01 1.02
C ARG A 67 18.79 8.48 -0.40
N ALA A 68 17.90 9.04 -1.19
CA ALA A 68 17.72 8.68 -2.60
C ALA A 68 19.02 8.90 -3.39
N HIS A 69 19.67 10.05 -3.21
CA HIS A 69 20.93 10.37 -3.86
C HIS A 69 22.04 9.37 -3.48
N MET A 70 22.12 9.01 -2.21
CA MET A 70 23.10 8.03 -1.73
C MET A 70 22.88 6.65 -2.35
N ILE A 71 21.62 6.17 -2.39
CA ILE A 71 21.26 4.88 -2.99
C ILE A 71 21.63 4.87 -4.48
N LEU A 72 21.25 5.90 -5.21
CA LEU A 72 21.53 6.00 -6.65
C LEU A 72 23.03 6.06 -6.95
N LYS A 73 23.79 6.80 -6.13
CA LYS A 73 25.23 6.85 -6.24
C LYS A 73 25.87 5.47 -6.06
N GLN A 74 25.38 4.68 -5.10
CA GLN A 74 25.88 3.33 -4.87
C GLN A 74 25.49 2.36 -5.99
N LEU A 75 24.34 2.58 -6.63
CA LEU A 75 23.90 1.82 -7.80
C LEU A 75 24.54 2.28 -9.11
N GLY A 76 25.43 3.28 -9.08
CA GLY A 76 26.09 3.84 -10.26
C GLY A 76 25.14 4.61 -11.20
N VAL A 77 23.95 4.98 -10.72
CA VAL A 77 22.94 5.71 -11.49
C VAL A 77 23.12 7.21 -11.30
N ARG A 78 23.20 7.96 -12.41
CA ARG A 78 23.25 9.42 -12.34
C ARG A 78 21.92 9.98 -11.87
N PHE A 79 21.96 10.73 -10.78
CA PHE A 79 20.77 11.37 -10.20
C PHE A 79 19.99 12.23 -11.21
N SER A 80 20.68 13.01 -12.03
CA SER A 80 20.07 13.85 -13.07
C SER A 80 19.25 13.06 -14.11
N SER A 81 19.59 11.79 -14.34
CA SER A 81 18.88 10.95 -15.32
C SER A 81 17.52 10.47 -14.83
N ILE A 82 17.32 10.39 -13.52
CA ILE A 82 16.06 9.89 -12.91
C ILE A 82 15.42 10.89 -11.98
N GLN A 83 16.00 12.09 -11.86
CA GLN A 83 15.46 13.15 -11.01
C GLN A 83 13.99 13.41 -11.30
N GLN A 84 13.62 13.49 -12.58
CA GLN A 84 12.23 13.72 -13.00
C GLN A 84 11.27 12.56 -12.64
N LEU A 85 11.79 11.34 -12.50
CA LEU A 85 11.01 10.17 -12.10
C LEU A 85 10.82 10.09 -10.58
N LEU A 86 11.75 10.68 -9.83
CA LEU A 86 11.78 10.60 -8.37
C LEU A 86 11.25 11.85 -7.68
N PHE A 87 11.17 12.98 -8.38
CA PHE A 87 10.81 14.26 -7.78
C PHE A 87 9.58 14.85 -8.44
N CYS A 88 8.59 15.18 -7.63
CA CYS A 88 7.47 15.99 -8.02
C CYS A 88 7.71 17.42 -7.50
N PRO A 89 7.86 18.43 -8.36
CA PRO A 89 8.05 19.81 -7.93
C PRO A 89 6.82 20.43 -7.28
N LEU A 90 5.66 19.76 -7.32
CA LEU A 90 4.38 20.25 -6.83
C LEU A 90 4.09 19.86 -5.36
N ILE A 91 5.06 19.30 -4.65
CA ILE A 91 4.87 18.64 -3.34
C ILE A 91 4.30 19.58 -2.26
N ASP A 92 4.48 20.89 -2.36
CA ASP A 92 4.26 21.76 -1.21
C ASP A 92 3.17 22.84 -1.39
N THR A 93 2.67 23.04 -2.58
CA THR A 93 1.81 24.20 -2.84
C THR A 93 0.33 23.98 -2.52
N HIS A 94 -0.14 22.71 -2.38
CA HIS A 94 -1.58 22.43 -2.28
C HIS A 94 -1.95 21.35 -1.25
N GLY A 95 -1.04 20.93 -0.39
CA GLY A 95 -1.31 19.87 0.61
C GLY A 95 -1.54 18.49 0.02
N LEU A 96 -1.25 18.28 -1.26
CA LEU A 96 -1.40 17.01 -1.95
C LEU A 96 -0.30 16.03 -1.52
N ILE A 97 -0.66 14.79 -1.34
CA ILE A 97 0.31 13.72 -1.04
C ILE A 97 0.75 13.09 -2.37
N PRO A 98 2.03 13.21 -2.75
CA PRO A 98 2.53 12.61 -3.98
C PRO A 98 2.77 11.10 -3.77
N TYR A 99 1.71 10.32 -3.83
CA TYR A 99 1.76 8.89 -3.56
C TYR A 99 2.74 8.12 -4.46
N GLY A 100 2.75 8.42 -5.76
CA GLY A 100 3.67 7.78 -6.70
C GLY A 100 5.14 8.01 -6.32
N PHE A 101 5.49 9.23 -5.99
CA PHE A 101 6.82 9.60 -5.53
C PHE A 101 7.20 8.88 -4.22
N ASN A 102 6.29 8.84 -3.25
CA ASN A 102 6.53 8.19 -1.96
C ASN A 102 6.70 6.68 -2.11
N ARG A 103 5.91 6.05 -3.01
CA ARG A 103 6.09 4.63 -3.35
C ARG A 103 7.45 4.35 -3.98
N ASN A 104 7.93 5.26 -4.83
CA ASN A 104 9.28 5.13 -5.41
C ASN A 104 10.36 5.16 -4.34
N GLN A 105 10.22 5.96 -3.29
CA GLN A 105 11.17 5.95 -2.18
C GLN A 105 11.16 4.62 -1.41
N VAL A 106 9.97 4.07 -1.16
CA VAL A 106 9.84 2.74 -0.53
C VAL A 106 10.47 1.66 -1.42
N LEU A 107 10.21 1.67 -2.73
CA LEU A 107 10.81 0.74 -3.69
C LEU A 107 12.32 0.82 -3.71
N MET A 108 12.88 2.03 -3.76
CA MET A 108 14.33 2.24 -3.74
C MET A 108 14.97 1.71 -2.47
N GLU A 109 14.37 1.96 -1.32
CA GLU A 109 14.87 1.44 -0.04
C GLU A 109 14.78 -0.09 0.00
N ALA A 110 13.70 -0.68 -0.52
CA ALA A 110 13.54 -2.12 -0.62
C ALA A 110 14.62 -2.75 -1.52
N LEU A 111 14.89 -2.16 -2.69
CA LEU A 111 15.96 -2.59 -3.58
C LEU A 111 17.34 -2.48 -2.90
N PHE A 112 17.60 -1.35 -2.26
CA PHE A 112 18.89 -1.10 -1.60
C PHE A 112 19.14 -2.07 -0.44
N THR A 113 18.11 -2.42 0.31
CA THR A 113 18.20 -3.33 1.45
C THR A 113 18.14 -4.80 1.06
N GLY A 114 17.91 -5.10 -0.22
CA GLY A 114 17.96 -6.45 -0.78
C GLY A 114 16.87 -7.37 -0.22
N VAL A 115 15.64 -6.86 -0.07
CA VAL A 115 14.49 -7.70 0.28
C VAL A 115 13.96 -8.43 -0.95
N ASP A 116 13.40 -9.61 -0.75
CA ASP A 116 12.89 -10.46 -1.82
C ASP A 116 11.46 -10.06 -2.21
N TYR A 117 10.67 -9.63 -1.22
CA TYR A 117 9.26 -9.25 -1.36
C TYR A 117 8.97 -7.96 -0.61
N LEU A 118 8.23 -7.09 -1.26
CA LEU A 118 7.73 -5.85 -0.67
C LEU A 118 6.21 -5.86 -0.68
N ILE A 119 5.60 -5.67 0.48
CA ILE A 119 4.15 -5.55 0.63
C ILE A 119 3.83 -4.11 1.02
N PHE A 120 3.09 -3.41 0.16
CA PHE A 120 2.56 -2.08 0.47
C PHE A 120 1.26 -2.19 1.25
N VAL A 121 1.15 -1.39 2.30
CA VAL A 121 -0.07 -1.24 3.09
C VAL A 121 -0.35 0.24 3.34
N ASP A 122 -1.62 0.63 3.29
CA ASP A 122 -2.05 1.96 3.73
C ASP A 122 -2.32 1.97 5.24
N SER A 123 -2.27 3.13 5.85
CA SER A 123 -2.39 3.28 7.32
C SER A 123 -3.78 2.98 7.88
N ASP A 124 -4.78 2.88 7.02
CA ASP A 124 -6.17 2.57 7.33
C ASP A 124 -6.58 1.13 6.92
N VAL A 125 -5.64 0.36 6.40
CA VAL A 125 -5.82 -1.07 6.09
C VAL A 125 -5.45 -1.91 7.31
N GLN A 126 -6.21 -2.97 7.52
CA GLN A 126 -5.96 -3.98 8.55
C GLN A 126 -5.86 -5.37 7.91
N PRO A 127 -5.12 -6.33 8.53
CA PRO A 127 -5.03 -7.71 8.03
C PRO A 127 -6.30 -8.51 8.34
N ARG A 128 -7.45 -7.96 7.96
CA ARG A 128 -8.79 -8.49 8.22
C ARG A 128 -9.67 -8.31 6.99
N VAL A 129 -10.62 -9.21 6.84
CA VAL A 129 -11.65 -9.13 5.80
C VAL A 129 -13.02 -9.09 6.44
N LEU A 130 -13.91 -8.26 5.92
CA LEU A 130 -15.30 -8.25 6.34
C LEU A 130 -16.08 -9.32 5.56
N ARG A 131 -16.53 -10.35 6.24
CA ARG A 131 -17.31 -11.44 5.67
C ARG A 131 -18.75 -11.43 6.17
N GLN A 132 -19.65 -11.90 5.33
CA GLN A 132 -21.01 -12.19 5.74
C GLN A 132 -21.07 -13.59 6.37
N MET A 133 -21.48 -13.65 7.62
CA MET A 133 -21.63 -14.91 8.32
C MET A 133 -22.92 -15.63 7.87
N PRO A 134 -23.05 -16.96 8.12
CA PRO A 134 -24.25 -17.71 7.78
C PRO A 134 -25.54 -17.15 8.42
N ASP A 135 -25.44 -16.46 9.55
CA ASP A 135 -26.55 -15.79 10.23
C ASP A 135 -26.93 -14.43 9.61
N GLY A 136 -26.26 -14.04 8.51
CA GLY A 136 -26.48 -12.78 7.81
C GLY A 136 -25.76 -11.58 8.45
N THR A 137 -25.02 -11.76 9.57
CA THR A 137 -24.28 -10.67 10.21
C THR A 137 -22.91 -10.47 9.57
N PRO A 138 -22.47 -9.23 9.31
CA PRO A 138 -21.12 -8.97 8.85
C PRO A 138 -20.14 -9.04 10.05
N ARG A 139 -19.01 -9.74 9.88
CA ARG A 139 -17.93 -9.80 10.88
C ARG A 139 -16.58 -9.64 10.24
N PHE A 140 -15.66 -8.96 10.94
CA PHE A 140 -14.27 -8.92 10.57
C PHE A 140 -13.58 -10.22 11.00
N GLU A 141 -12.99 -10.90 10.02
CA GLU A 141 -12.13 -12.06 10.24
C GLU A 141 -10.70 -11.71 9.90
N GLU A 142 -9.79 -12.10 10.75
CA GLU A 142 -8.37 -12.00 10.49
C GLU A 142 -7.99 -13.03 9.41
N ILE A 143 -7.16 -12.59 8.47
CA ILE A 143 -6.65 -13.44 7.37
C ILE A 143 -5.14 -13.52 7.42
N ASP A 144 -4.57 -14.53 6.81
CA ASP A 144 -3.14 -14.58 6.50
C ASP A 144 -2.83 -13.59 5.36
N PHE A 145 -2.64 -12.32 5.74
CA PHE A 145 -2.49 -11.22 4.79
C PHE A 145 -1.21 -11.35 3.95
N ILE A 146 -0.10 -11.61 4.60
CA ILE A 146 1.20 -11.76 3.93
C ILE A 146 1.21 -13.03 3.08
N GLY A 147 0.74 -14.16 3.65
CA GLY A 147 0.67 -15.43 2.94
C GLY A 147 -0.18 -15.38 1.68
N ALA A 148 -1.28 -14.61 1.67
CA ALA A 148 -2.10 -14.43 0.48
C ALA A 148 -1.30 -13.79 -0.68
N HIS A 149 -0.49 -12.76 -0.41
CA HIS A 149 0.40 -12.17 -1.40
C HIS A 149 1.50 -13.14 -1.85
N LEU A 150 2.15 -13.82 -0.90
CA LEU A 150 3.20 -14.80 -1.20
C LEU A 150 2.68 -15.97 -2.02
N TYR A 151 1.46 -16.43 -1.73
CA TYR A 151 0.81 -17.50 -2.49
C TYR A 151 0.63 -17.08 -3.95
N GLY A 152 0.06 -15.90 -4.21
CA GLY A 152 -0.06 -15.39 -5.57
C GLY A 152 1.28 -15.31 -6.30
N MET A 153 2.32 -14.85 -5.61
CA MET A 153 3.67 -14.77 -6.18
C MET A 153 4.29 -16.17 -6.41
N SER A 154 3.95 -17.16 -5.60
CA SER A 154 4.42 -18.56 -5.80
C SER A 154 3.84 -19.17 -7.07
N LEU A 155 2.66 -18.74 -7.48
CA LEU A 155 2.01 -19.13 -8.74
C LEU A 155 2.52 -18.36 -9.96
N GLY A 156 3.53 -17.51 -9.79
CA GLY A 156 4.19 -16.80 -10.88
C GLY A 156 3.84 -15.32 -11.00
N ALA A 157 2.91 -14.80 -10.20
CA ALA A 157 2.62 -13.37 -10.21
C ALA A 157 3.86 -12.55 -9.82
N THR A 158 4.09 -11.45 -10.53
CA THR A 158 5.14 -10.48 -10.23
C THR A 158 4.65 -9.38 -9.30
N VAL A 159 3.37 -9.05 -9.42
CA VAL A 159 2.64 -8.13 -8.57
C VAL A 159 1.33 -8.80 -8.16
N THR A 160 0.95 -8.64 -6.91
CA THR A 160 -0.33 -9.10 -6.37
C THR A 160 -1.06 -7.92 -5.76
N SER A 161 -2.38 -7.94 -5.84
CA SER A 161 -3.25 -6.96 -5.21
C SER A 161 -4.50 -7.65 -4.71
N SER A 162 -5.09 -7.17 -3.65
CA SER A 162 -6.40 -7.63 -3.23
C SER A 162 -7.36 -6.45 -3.07
N ASP A 163 -8.65 -6.74 -3.22
CA ASP A 163 -9.69 -5.76 -2.99
C ASP A 163 -9.80 -5.39 -1.51
N TYR A 164 -10.38 -4.22 -1.27
CA TYR A 164 -10.74 -3.80 0.07
C TYR A 164 -12.13 -4.33 0.47
N SER A 165 -12.29 -4.57 1.76
CA SER A 165 -13.58 -4.79 2.39
C SER A 165 -13.70 -3.90 3.62
N GLY A 166 -14.92 -3.62 4.09
CA GLY A 166 -15.16 -2.80 5.26
C GLY A 166 -16.00 -1.56 4.96
N TYR A 167 -15.85 -0.55 5.78
CA TYR A 167 -16.61 0.68 5.64
C TYR A 167 -16.03 1.56 4.54
N ASN A 168 -16.81 1.83 3.51
CA ASN A 168 -16.52 2.91 2.60
C ASN A 168 -17.04 4.21 3.21
N ILE A 169 -16.14 5.12 3.51
CA ILE A 169 -16.51 6.48 3.89
C ILE A 169 -16.91 7.22 2.60
N LEU A 170 -18.19 7.06 2.26
CA LEU A 170 -18.80 7.99 1.32
C LEU A 170 -19.25 9.18 2.13
N PRO A 171 -18.75 10.37 1.88
CA PRO A 171 -19.37 11.55 2.47
C PRO A 171 -20.84 11.53 2.06
N PRO A 172 -21.77 11.82 2.97
CA PRO A 172 -23.17 12.00 2.61
C PRO A 172 -23.23 13.19 1.65
N ALA A 173 -23.20 12.89 0.36
CA ALA A 173 -23.09 13.90 -0.67
C ALA A 173 -24.46 14.00 -1.34
N SER A 174 -25.15 15.05 -1.03
CA SER A 174 -26.22 15.61 -1.86
C SER A 174 -25.77 16.99 -2.28
N PHE A 175 -25.23 17.13 -3.48
CA PHE A 175 -24.84 18.41 -4.06
C PHE A 175 -25.32 18.49 -5.51
N GLU A 176 -25.51 19.71 -5.99
CA GLU A 176 -25.88 19.97 -7.38
C GLU A 176 -24.80 19.41 -8.32
N GLY A 177 -25.21 18.61 -9.31
CA GLY A 177 -24.28 17.90 -10.23
C GLY A 177 -23.79 16.54 -9.75
N MET A 178 -24.24 16.04 -8.61
CA MET A 178 -23.87 14.69 -8.12
C MET A 178 -24.17 13.59 -9.13
N THR A 179 -25.31 13.71 -9.84
CA THR A 179 -25.68 12.76 -10.90
C THR A 179 -24.67 12.74 -12.04
N ASP A 180 -24.20 13.93 -12.44
CA ASP A 180 -23.19 14.05 -13.51
C ASP A 180 -21.85 13.54 -13.07
N LEU A 181 -21.45 13.76 -11.81
CA LEU A 181 -20.26 13.18 -11.21
C LEU A 181 -20.35 11.65 -11.19
N LEU A 182 -21.47 11.08 -10.76
CA LEU A 182 -21.68 9.63 -10.75
C LEU A 182 -21.68 9.04 -12.17
N TRP A 183 -22.21 9.77 -13.16
CA TRP A 183 -22.13 9.40 -14.58
C TRP A 183 -20.68 9.49 -15.11
N GLY A 184 -19.91 10.48 -14.72
CA GLY A 184 -18.49 10.60 -15.03
C GLY A 184 -17.70 9.43 -14.46
N LEU A 185 -17.89 9.15 -13.18
CA LEU A 185 -17.31 8.00 -12.48
C LEU A 185 -17.77 6.65 -13.05
N HIS A 186 -18.96 6.59 -13.67
CA HIS A 186 -19.46 5.39 -14.35
C HIS A 186 -18.64 4.99 -15.57
N LYS A 187 -17.98 5.92 -16.22
CA LYS A 187 -17.07 5.65 -17.36
C LYS A 187 -15.68 5.27 -16.90
N GLU A 188 -15.36 5.43 -15.64
CA GLU A 188 -14.11 5.02 -15.02
C GLU A 188 -14.34 3.76 -14.16
N ASP A 189 -13.31 2.98 -13.98
CA ASP A 189 -13.32 1.70 -13.26
C ASP A 189 -13.91 1.73 -11.84
N MET A 190 -14.01 2.92 -11.23
CA MET A 190 -14.67 3.13 -9.94
C MET A 190 -16.15 2.75 -9.96
N ALA A 191 -16.85 2.86 -11.07
CA ALA A 191 -18.26 2.49 -11.15
C ALA A 191 -18.50 0.99 -11.15
N GLU A 192 -17.54 0.19 -11.69
CA GLU A 192 -17.60 -1.26 -11.56
C GLU A 192 -17.32 -1.69 -10.13
N PHE A 193 -16.39 -1.02 -9.44
CA PHE A 193 -16.16 -1.21 -8.01
C PHE A 193 -17.45 -0.97 -7.21
N TRP A 194 -18.20 0.10 -7.52
CA TRP A 194 -19.47 0.40 -6.88
C TRP A 194 -20.59 -0.60 -7.21
N LYS A 195 -20.62 -1.10 -8.44
CA LYS A 195 -21.63 -2.10 -8.87
C LYS A 195 -21.33 -3.50 -8.37
N SER A 196 -20.05 -3.86 -8.25
CA SER A 196 -19.62 -5.18 -7.79
C SER A 196 -19.58 -5.33 -6.27
N SER A 197 -19.51 -4.23 -5.52
CA SER A 197 -19.61 -4.26 -4.08
C SER A 197 -21.07 -4.34 -3.67
N LYS A 198 -21.44 -5.41 -2.97
CA LYS A 198 -22.76 -5.52 -2.32
C LYS A 198 -22.77 -4.54 -1.15
N PHE A 199 -23.25 -3.32 -1.39
CA PHE A 199 -23.38 -2.32 -0.34
C PHE A 199 -24.60 -2.61 0.53
N HIS A 200 -24.37 -3.03 1.76
CA HIS A 200 -25.33 -2.93 2.82
C HIS A 200 -24.93 -1.76 3.72
N GLY A 201 -25.64 -0.65 3.57
CA GLY A 201 -25.45 0.50 4.46
C GLY A 201 -24.03 1.09 4.52
N GLY A 202 -23.28 1.11 3.40
CA GLY A 202 -21.91 1.62 3.36
C GLY A 202 -20.83 0.59 3.69
N LEU A 203 -21.17 -0.67 3.82
CA LEU A 203 -20.26 -1.79 4.07
C LEU A 203 -20.01 -2.59 2.79
N ALA A 204 -18.76 -2.74 2.40
CA ALA A 204 -18.35 -3.71 1.37
C ALA A 204 -18.03 -5.06 2.04
N VAL A 205 -18.87 -6.05 1.79
CA VAL A 205 -18.73 -7.40 2.34
C VAL A 205 -18.23 -8.33 1.25
N LYS A 206 -17.20 -9.12 1.58
CA LYS A 206 -16.65 -10.12 0.64
C LYS A 206 -17.45 -11.41 0.70
N ASP A 207 -17.64 -12.01 -0.47
CA ASP A 207 -18.18 -13.35 -0.57
C ASP A 207 -17.14 -14.35 -0.06
N PRO A 208 -17.51 -15.25 0.88
CA PRO A 208 -16.58 -16.23 1.42
C PRO A 208 -16.09 -17.27 0.39
N GLU A 209 -16.81 -17.41 -0.73
CA GLU A 209 -16.50 -18.43 -1.75
C GLU A 209 -15.48 -17.97 -2.80
N ILE A 210 -15.12 -16.68 -2.86
CA ILE A 210 -14.12 -16.21 -3.82
C ILE A 210 -12.71 -16.48 -3.26
N SER A 211 -12.18 -17.65 -3.54
CA SER A 211 -10.81 -18.06 -3.20
C SER A 211 -9.86 -18.11 -4.40
N GLU A 212 -10.35 -17.81 -5.60
CA GLU A 212 -9.53 -17.92 -6.81
C GLU A 212 -8.73 -16.65 -7.09
N LEU A 213 -7.41 -16.84 -7.29
CA LEU A 213 -6.55 -15.82 -7.83
C LEU A 213 -6.89 -15.59 -9.30
N GLN A 214 -7.20 -14.35 -9.65
CA GLN A 214 -7.49 -13.98 -11.03
C GLN A 214 -6.48 -12.95 -11.53
N PRO A 215 -6.09 -13.02 -12.81
CA PRO A 215 -5.34 -11.94 -13.44
C PRO A 215 -6.12 -10.62 -13.31
N THR A 216 -5.43 -9.57 -12.90
CA THR A 216 -6.03 -8.25 -12.79
C THR A 216 -5.21 -7.20 -13.52
N THR A 217 -5.87 -6.21 -14.08
CA THR A 217 -5.25 -4.99 -14.59
C THR A 217 -5.29 -3.85 -13.57
N LYS A 218 -5.94 -4.09 -12.42
CA LYS A 218 -6.13 -3.12 -11.35
C LYS A 218 -5.23 -3.47 -10.17
N VAL A 219 -4.41 -2.53 -9.75
CA VAL A 219 -3.54 -2.70 -8.59
C VAL A 219 -3.83 -1.58 -7.60
N LEU A 220 -4.39 -1.95 -6.46
CA LEU A 220 -4.66 -1.03 -5.36
C LEU A 220 -3.39 -0.81 -4.55
N GLY A 221 -2.91 0.42 -4.55
CA GLY A 221 -1.58 0.75 -4.04
C GLY A 221 -1.37 0.56 -2.54
N GLY A 222 -2.45 0.52 -1.75
CA GLY A 222 -2.41 0.30 -0.30
C GLY A 222 -2.61 -1.15 0.13
N ASN A 223 -2.70 -2.07 -0.84
CA ASN A 223 -2.79 -3.50 -0.64
C ASN A 223 -2.16 -4.21 -1.84
N MET A 224 -0.83 -4.13 -1.92
CA MET A 224 -0.08 -4.57 -3.09
C MET A 224 1.21 -5.28 -2.66
N GLY A 225 1.44 -6.48 -3.19
CA GLY A 225 2.70 -7.20 -3.06
C GLY A 225 3.52 -7.12 -4.34
N ILE A 226 4.82 -6.97 -4.21
CA ILE A 226 5.78 -6.93 -5.32
C ILE A 226 6.90 -7.93 -5.06
N ARG A 227 7.15 -8.81 -6.04
CA ARG A 227 8.36 -9.62 -6.08
C ARG A 227 9.50 -8.75 -6.60
N MET A 228 10.50 -8.45 -5.76
CA MET A 228 11.54 -7.48 -6.09
C MET A 228 12.41 -7.89 -7.28
N SER A 229 12.59 -9.19 -7.53
CA SER A 229 13.29 -9.68 -8.73
C SER A 229 12.60 -9.30 -10.05
N ALA A 230 11.30 -9.06 -10.04
CA ALA A 230 10.54 -8.63 -11.22
C ALA A 230 10.93 -7.21 -11.69
N LEU A 231 11.46 -6.38 -10.82
CA LEU A 231 11.87 -5.01 -11.15
C LEU A 231 13.07 -4.94 -12.10
N THR A 232 13.72 -6.06 -12.38
CA THR A 232 14.76 -6.15 -13.42
C THR A 232 14.16 -6.11 -14.84
N THR A 233 12.87 -6.42 -14.99
CA THR A 233 12.18 -6.54 -16.28
C THR A 233 10.99 -5.58 -16.43
N LEU A 234 10.47 -5.04 -15.34
CA LEU A 234 9.36 -4.08 -15.34
C LEU A 234 9.88 -2.66 -15.13
N PRO A 235 9.19 -1.62 -15.65
CA PRO A 235 9.47 -0.25 -15.27
C PRO A 235 9.35 -0.13 -13.74
N PRO A 236 10.44 0.17 -13.02
CA PRO A 236 10.47 -0.03 -11.57
C PRO A 236 9.76 1.06 -10.77
N PHE A 237 9.23 2.11 -11.42
CA PHE A 237 8.78 3.29 -10.71
C PHE A 237 7.35 3.68 -11.05
N PHE A 238 6.63 4.17 -10.03
CA PHE A 238 5.34 4.81 -10.20
C PHE A 238 5.51 6.19 -10.82
N SER A 239 4.49 6.65 -11.56
CA SER A 239 4.49 8.05 -12.01
C SER A 239 4.56 8.99 -10.79
N PRO A 240 5.54 9.91 -10.73
CA PRO A 240 5.68 10.84 -9.60
C PRO A 240 4.55 11.87 -9.54
N TYR A 241 3.77 12.01 -10.61
CA TYR A 241 2.66 12.96 -10.73
C TYR A 241 1.30 12.37 -10.35
N TYR A 242 1.28 11.19 -9.75
CA TYR A 242 0.05 10.58 -9.28
C TYR A 242 -0.27 11.09 -7.87
N PHE A 243 -1.35 11.84 -7.78
CA PHE A 243 -1.87 12.46 -6.55
C PHE A 243 -3.24 11.88 -6.21
N TYR A 244 -3.55 11.87 -4.93
CA TYR A 244 -4.88 11.75 -4.37
C TYR A 244 -5.16 12.92 -3.46
#